data_047ec700060f0358d48055363c035fcc
#
_entry.id   047ec700060f0358d48055363c035fcc
#
_cell.length_a   1.000
_cell.length_b   1.000
_cell.length_c   1.000
_cell.angle_alpha   90.00
_cell.angle_beta   90.00
_cell.angle_gamma   90.00
#
_symmetry.space_group_name_H-M   'P 1'
#
loop_
_entity.id
_entity.type
_entity.pdbx_description
1 polymer ?
#
loop_
_entity_poly.entity_id
_entity_poly.type
_entity_poly.pdbx_seq_one_letter_code
_entity_poly.pdbx_strand_id
1 'polypeptide(L)'
;MKNNSNYTSLRSAHVSPESPFKWFLKKEDYFQGILNDNDHYSPKEEFETVYIPNGYVDILKTSYVMNNPEIYGDSMFGFVSPVCSEVDSIEEFDYIQYQINRDGTVLQNYLNSF
;
A
#
# COMPACT_ATOMS: atom_id res chain seq x y z
N MET A 1 16.42 -1.50 8.44
CA MET A 1 16.26 -2.89 8.89
C MET A 1 17.51 -3.47 9.53
N LYS A 2 18.70 -3.15 9.04
CA LYS A 2 19.96 -3.63 9.66
C LYS A 2 20.10 -3.22 11.14
N ASN A 3 19.53 -2.09 11.52
CA ASN A 3 19.64 -1.54 12.87
C ASN A 3 18.57 -2.05 13.83
N ASN A 4 17.69 -2.96 13.37
CA ASN A 4 16.64 -3.51 14.19
C ASN A 4 16.47 -5.00 13.92
N SER A 5 17.03 -5.81 14.84
CA SER A 5 17.01 -7.27 14.72
C SER A 5 15.66 -7.91 15.00
N ASN A 6 14.67 -7.12 15.49
CA ASN A 6 13.35 -7.63 15.86
C ASN A 6 12.40 -7.78 14.67
N TYR A 7 12.71 -7.14 13.57
CA TYR A 7 11.86 -7.23 12.38
C TYR A 7 12.18 -8.47 11.55
N THR A 8 11.14 -9.14 11.05
CA THR A 8 11.27 -10.31 10.17
C THR A 8 11.28 -9.92 8.70
N SER A 9 10.69 -8.79 8.36
CA SER A 9 10.62 -8.29 7.00
C SER A 9 10.39 -6.77 6.97
N LEU A 10 10.49 -6.19 5.78
CA LEU A 10 10.11 -4.80 5.52
C LEU A 10 9.29 -4.77 4.23
N ARG A 11 8.20 -4.05 4.23
CA ARG A 11 7.40 -3.82 3.02
C ARG A 11 7.09 -2.34 2.84
N SER A 12 7.11 -1.89 1.59
CA SER A 12 6.65 -0.57 1.24
C SER A 12 5.15 -0.55 1.00
N ALA A 13 4.52 0.54 1.42
CA ALA A 13 3.10 0.79 1.20
C ALA A 13 2.87 2.29 1.15
N HIS A 14 1.79 2.71 0.54
CA HIS A 14 1.38 4.11 0.56
C HIS A 14 0.00 4.25 1.20
N VAL A 15 -0.31 5.45 1.68
CA VAL A 15 -1.58 5.74 2.32
C VAL A 15 -2.72 5.52 1.34
N SER A 16 -3.74 4.77 1.75
CA SER A 16 -4.96 4.60 0.95
C SER A 16 -5.80 5.88 1.01
N PRO A 17 -6.27 6.38 -0.14
CA PRO A 17 -7.20 7.49 -0.16
C PRO A 17 -8.60 7.12 0.35
N GLU A 18 -8.89 5.83 0.44
CA GLU A 18 -10.19 5.32 0.84
C GLU A 18 -10.05 4.42 2.06
N SER A 19 -11.13 4.31 2.84
CA SER A 19 -11.18 3.42 4.00
C SER A 19 -11.93 2.14 3.64
N PRO A 20 -11.27 0.96 3.67
CA PRO A 20 -11.94 -0.31 3.39
C PRO A 20 -12.97 -0.67 4.47
N PHE A 21 -12.92 -0.02 5.63
CA PHE A 21 -13.89 -0.24 6.69
C PHE A 21 -15.29 0.23 6.32
N LYS A 22 -15.42 1.07 5.29
CA LYS A 22 -16.69 1.55 4.76
C LYS A 22 -17.20 0.75 3.58
N TRP A 23 -16.47 -0.25 3.13
CA TRP A 23 -16.79 -1.01 1.94
C TRP A 23 -17.81 -2.10 2.24
N PHE A 24 -18.40 -2.66 1.16
CA PHE A 24 -19.44 -3.66 1.23
C PHE A 24 -19.01 -4.97 0.58
N LEU A 25 -19.51 -6.05 1.12
CA LEU A 25 -19.61 -7.32 0.41
C LEU A 25 -21.01 -7.41 -0.22
N LYS A 26 -21.11 -8.02 -1.39
CA LYS A 26 -22.40 -8.28 -2.01
C LYS A 26 -22.88 -9.68 -1.63
N LYS A 27 -24.05 -9.75 -1.01
CA LYS A 27 -24.73 -11.00 -0.63
C LYS A 27 -26.04 -11.05 -1.39
N GLU A 28 -26.14 -11.90 -2.42
CA GLU A 28 -27.29 -11.97 -3.32
C GLU A 28 -27.57 -10.59 -3.95
N ASP A 29 -28.70 -9.97 -3.63
CA ASP A 29 -29.08 -8.65 -4.13
C ASP A 29 -28.75 -7.50 -3.16
N TYR A 30 -28.14 -7.80 -2.03
CA TYR A 30 -27.93 -6.82 -0.96
C TYR A 30 -26.45 -6.55 -0.73
N PHE A 31 -26.14 -5.34 -0.29
CA PHE A 31 -24.84 -4.98 0.23
C PHE A 31 -24.80 -5.15 1.75
N GLN A 32 -23.74 -5.75 2.23
CA GLN A 32 -23.43 -5.86 3.64
C GLN A 32 -22.08 -5.18 3.91
N GLY A 33 -22.03 -4.27 4.88
CA GLY A 33 -20.78 -3.64 5.28
C GLY A 33 -19.75 -4.67 5.73
N ILE A 34 -18.48 -4.42 5.44
CA ILE A 34 -17.37 -5.29 5.88
C ILE A 34 -17.36 -5.39 7.39
N LEU A 35 -17.58 -4.27 8.07
CA LEU A 35 -17.86 -4.27 9.51
C LEU A 35 -19.35 -4.51 9.73
N ASN A 36 -19.69 -5.30 10.75
CA ASN A 36 -21.07 -5.74 10.99
C ASN A 36 -21.97 -4.67 11.64
N ASP A 37 -21.49 -3.47 11.81
CA ASP A 37 -22.23 -2.34 12.36
C ASP A 37 -22.47 -1.30 11.28
N ASN A 38 -23.06 -0.16 11.65
CA ASN A 38 -23.39 0.91 10.71
C ASN A 38 -22.20 1.84 10.43
N ASP A 39 -20.97 1.38 10.62
CA ASP A 39 -19.76 2.20 10.45
C ASP A 39 -19.58 2.68 9.03
N HIS A 40 -20.18 2.01 8.03
CA HIS A 40 -20.13 2.48 6.65
C HIS A 40 -20.76 3.86 6.44
N TYR A 41 -21.53 4.35 7.40
CA TYR A 41 -22.09 5.73 7.38
C TYR A 41 -21.13 6.74 8.01
N SER A 42 -20.14 6.31 8.75
CA SER A 42 -19.22 7.22 9.44
C SER A 42 -18.23 7.84 8.44
N PRO A 43 -17.78 9.08 8.69
CA PRO A 43 -16.73 9.69 7.87
C PRO A 43 -15.45 8.87 7.91
N LYS A 44 -14.72 8.88 6.78
CA LYS A 44 -13.44 8.17 6.65
C LYS A 44 -12.47 8.53 7.77
N GLU A 45 -12.49 9.78 8.23
CA GLU A 45 -11.58 10.32 9.22
C GLU A 45 -11.76 9.72 10.62
N GLU A 46 -12.88 9.05 10.87
CA GLU A 46 -13.11 8.34 12.13
C GLU A 46 -12.41 6.98 12.19
N PHE A 47 -11.89 6.50 11.05
CA PHE A 47 -11.20 5.21 10.99
C PHE A 47 -9.69 5.41 10.97
N GLU A 48 -8.97 4.38 11.39
CA GLU A 48 -7.52 4.36 11.30
C GLU A 48 -7.07 4.48 9.85
N THR A 49 -5.94 5.14 9.64
CA THR A 49 -5.29 5.20 8.33
C THR A 49 -4.88 3.80 7.90
N VAL A 50 -5.18 3.45 6.67
CA VAL A 50 -4.79 2.17 6.08
C VAL A 50 -3.82 2.39 4.93
N TYR A 51 -3.04 1.37 4.63
CA TYR A 51 -1.95 1.45 3.67
C TYR A 51 -2.11 0.35 2.62
N ILE A 52 -1.78 0.70 1.37
CA ILE A 52 -1.83 -0.22 0.24
C ILE A 52 -0.41 -0.68 -0.06
N PRO A 53 -0.12 -1.99 0.02
CA PRO A 53 1.18 -2.50 -0.40
C PRO A 53 1.42 -2.21 -1.87
N ASN A 54 2.60 -1.77 -2.23
CA ASN A 54 2.89 -1.34 -3.60
C ASN A 54 4.08 -2.06 -4.24
N GLY A 55 4.78 -2.92 -3.50
CA GLY A 55 5.87 -3.72 -4.05
C GLY A 55 7.12 -2.95 -4.47
N TYR A 56 7.26 -1.70 -4.10
CA TYR A 56 8.46 -0.94 -4.43
C TYR A 56 9.69 -1.50 -3.73
N VAL A 57 9.54 -1.82 -2.46
CA VAL A 57 10.60 -2.43 -1.66
C VAL A 57 10.00 -3.52 -0.80
N ASP A 58 10.48 -4.74 -0.98
CA ASP A 58 10.20 -5.85 -0.09
C ASP A 58 11.54 -6.46 0.33
N ILE A 59 11.80 -6.45 1.62
CA ILE A 59 13.02 -7.02 2.19
C ILE A 59 12.64 -8.16 3.11
N LEU A 60 13.23 -9.33 2.87
CA LEU A 60 13.00 -10.51 3.67
C LEU A 60 14.26 -10.86 4.44
N LYS A 61 14.08 -11.20 5.71
CA LYS A 61 15.20 -11.66 6.54
C LYS A 61 15.50 -13.11 6.20
N THR A 62 16.66 -13.34 5.64
CA THR A 62 17.07 -14.67 5.13
C THR A 62 16.97 -15.75 6.20
N SER A 63 17.45 -15.48 7.41
CA SER A 63 17.39 -16.43 8.50
C SER A 63 15.97 -16.82 8.89
N TYR A 64 15.03 -15.89 8.75
CA TYR A 64 13.62 -16.18 9.01
C TYR A 64 12.98 -17.00 7.91
N VAL A 65 13.18 -16.59 6.65
CA VAL A 65 12.59 -17.25 5.47
C VAL A 65 13.04 -18.72 5.36
N MET A 66 14.29 -18.99 5.67
CA MET A 66 14.84 -20.34 5.58
C MET A 66 14.20 -21.32 6.56
N ASN A 67 13.62 -20.84 7.65
CA ASN A 67 13.09 -21.66 8.72
C ASN A 67 11.57 -21.58 8.90
N ASN A 68 10.90 -20.73 8.13
CA ASN A 68 9.47 -20.46 8.31
C ASN A 68 8.74 -20.47 6.98
N PRO A 69 7.51 -21.03 6.92
CA PRO A 69 6.70 -21.02 5.69
C PRO A 69 6.14 -19.64 5.34
N GLU A 70 5.98 -18.79 6.33
CA GLU A 70 5.47 -17.42 6.13
C GLU A 70 6.64 -16.48 5.89
N ILE A 71 6.76 -15.98 4.66
CA ILE A 71 7.94 -15.22 4.25
C ILE A 71 8.06 -13.86 4.93
N TYR A 72 6.95 -13.24 5.29
CA TYR A 72 6.97 -11.92 5.93
C TYR A 72 7.02 -11.96 7.45
N GLY A 73 6.44 -13.00 8.06
CA GLY A 73 6.39 -13.14 9.51
C GLY A 73 5.47 -12.14 10.21
N ASP A 74 5.57 -12.12 11.53
CA ASP A 74 4.68 -11.32 12.39
C ASP A 74 5.20 -9.91 12.67
N SER A 75 6.47 -9.64 12.35
CA SER A 75 7.13 -8.36 12.66
C SER A 75 7.55 -7.66 11.37
N MET A 76 6.57 -7.29 10.58
CA MET A 76 6.76 -6.61 9.31
C MET A 76 6.90 -5.11 9.53
N PHE A 77 8.09 -4.57 9.21
CA PHE A 77 8.30 -3.13 9.28
C PHE A 77 7.61 -2.44 8.10
N GLY A 78 6.85 -1.39 8.39
CA GLY A 78 6.16 -0.61 7.38
C GLY A 78 6.97 0.59 6.92
N PHE A 79 7.41 0.56 5.67
CA PHE A 79 8.03 1.71 5.03
C PHE A 79 6.96 2.46 4.23
N VAL A 80 6.65 3.69 4.64
CA VAL A 80 5.62 4.50 3.96
C VAL A 80 6.26 5.27 2.82
N SER A 81 5.89 4.93 1.60
CA SER A 81 6.32 5.62 0.39
C SER A 81 5.32 6.72 0.00
N PRO A 82 5.70 7.67 -0.88
CA PRO A 82 4.72 8.50 -1.54
C PRO A 82 3.70 7.65 -2.30
N VAL A 83 2.51 8.21 -2.56
CA VAL A 83 1.51 7.55 -3.39
C VAL A 83 2.11 7.26 -4.76
N CYS A 84 1.91 6.03 -5.21
CA CYS A 84 2.45 5.57 -6.48
C CYS A 84 1.38 4.81 -7.26
N SER A 85 1.61 4.69 -8.55
CA SER A 85 0.73 3.98 -9.46
C SER A 85 1.43 2.75 -10.02
N GLU A 86 0.67 1.68 -10.19
CA GLU A 86 1.13 0.47 -10.88
C GLU A 86 0.64 0.46 -12.32
N VAL A 87 1.32 -0.27 -13.19
CA VAL A 87 0.94 -0.40 -14.60
C VAL A 87 0.57 -1.85 -14.88
N ASP A 88 -0.72 -2.13 -14.82
CA ASP A 88 -1.27 -3.45 -15.17
C ASP A 88 -2.19 -3.40 -16.39
N SER A 89 -2.47 -2.19 -16.89
CA SER A 89 -3.36 -1.98 -18.04
C SER A 89 -2.88 -0.80 -18.87
N ILE A 90 -3.43 -0.68 -20.11
CA ILE A 90 -3.13 0.46 -20.98
C ILE A 90 -3.64 1.76 -20.35
N GLU A 91 -4.79 1.74 -19.71
CA GLU A 91 -5.36 2.89 -19.04
C GLU A 91 -4.46 3.39 -17.91
N GLU A 92 -3.90 2.49 -17.14
CA GLU A 92 -2.94 2.83 -16.09
C GLU A 92 -1.65 3.41 -16.66
N PHE A 93 -1.17 2.85 -17.77
CA PHE A 93 -0.01 3.38 -18.47
C PHE A 93 -0.26 4.81 -18.96
N ASP A 94 -1.40 5.06 -19.59
CA ASP A 94 -1.78 6.39 -20.07
C ASP A 94 -1.88 7.39 -18.91
N TYR A 95 -2.44 6.96 -17.78
CA TYR A 95 -2.56 7.80 -16.60
C TYR A 95 -1.18 8.17 -16.02
N ILE A 96 -0.28 7.21 -15.93
CA ILE A 96 1.09 7.46 -15.46
C ILE A 96 1.81 8.42 -16.42
N GLN A 97 1.66 8.20 -17.71
CA GLN A 97 2.26 9.09 -18.71
C GLN A 97 1.75 10.52 -18.56
N TYR A 98 0.46 10.67 -18.33
CA TYR A 98 -0.14 11.98 -18.05
C TYR A 98 0.47 12.62 -16.79
N GLN A 99 0.60 11.84 -15.72
CA GLN A 99 1.19 12.35 -14.48
C GLN A 99 2.64 12.81 -14.67
N ILE A 100 3.44 12.02 -15.38
CA ILE A 100 4.83 12.35 -15.66
C ILE A 100 4.94 13.63 -16.49
N ASN A 101 4.08 13.78 -17.49
CA ASN A 101 4.07 14.96 -18.35
C ASN A 101 3.66 16.22 -17.60
N ARG A 102 2.76 16.07 -16.62
CA ARG A 102 2.28 17.20 -15.81
C ARG A 102 3.28 17.59 -14.71
N ASP A 103 3.76 16.62 -13.95
CA ASP A 103 4.48 16.87 -12.68
C ASP A 103 5.94 16.44 -12.74
N GLY A 104 6.36 15.70 -13.79
CA GLY A 104 7.67 15.07 -13.84
C GLY A 104 7.76 13.88 -12.89
N THR A 105 8.97 13.38 -12.72
CA THR A 105 9.27 12.32 -11.75
C THR A 105 10.22 12.84 -10.69
N VAL A 106 10.24 12.16 -9.53
CA VAL A 106 11.17 12.50 -8.44
C VAL A 106 12.62 12.42 -8.94
N LEU A 107 12.95 11.37 -9.69
CA LEU A 107 14.29 11.19 -10.23
C LEU A 107 14.64 12.28 -11.25
N GLN A 108 13.72 12.60 -12.15
CA GLN A 108 13.92 13.64 -13.15
C GLN A 108 14.14 15.00 -12.50
N ASN A 109 13.30 15.33 -11.52
CA ASN A 109 13.43 16.58 -10.78
C ASN A 109 14.74 16.65 -10.01
N TYR A 110 15.16 15.53 -9.42
CA TYR A 110 16.44 15.43 -8.75
C TYR A 110 17.61 15.66 -9.70
N LEU A 111 17.58 15.00 -10.87
CA LEU A 111 18.63 15.17 -11.90
C LEU A 111 18.68 16.60 -12.43
N ASN A 112 17.54 17.25 -12.59
CA ASN A 112 17.45 18.62 -13.08
C ASN A 112 17.94 19.65 -12.06
N SER A 113 18.10 19.25 -10.79
CA SER A 113 18.62 20.13 -9.72
C SER A 113 20.15 20.28 -9.73
N PHE A 114 20.84 19.48 -10.52
CA PHE A 114 22.25 19.61 -10.75
C PHE A 114 22.49 20.54 -11.97
#